data_13fc492b14bbaf1b3ccf9245f3a21f81
#
_entry.id   13fc492b14bbaf1b3ccf9245f3a21f81
#
_cell.length_a   1.000
_cell.length_b   1.000
_cell.length_c   1.000
_cell.angle_alpha   90.00
_cell.angle_beta   90.00
_cell.angle_gamma   90.00
#
_symmetry.space_group_name_H-M   'P 1'
#
loop_
_entity.id
_entity.type
_entity.pdbx_description
1 polymer ?
#
loop_
_entity_poly.entity_id
_entity_poly.type
_entity_poly.pdbx_seq_one_letter_code
_entity_poly.pdbx_strand_id
1 'polypeptide(L)'
;MSALVIIIGVVLVVSVLADIINTLVATTASSSQWWLTRVLYRVTWSMTASLGKHIKNERMRERFYARFAPVSVIAMLVSWVIQQVVGFGLIWWGTGGVSGLDGLVEAIYFSGVVYFTIGFGEVVPVETVPRFGSLIEAFSGVLTTALVIGYLPALYSAYSEREQKLLTLDDGSETRMTPTNLVLSRSPDGDPRELDDFFKEWEGWIAQVLETHTTFPMLALFRSQHDGQNWITALGLVTDAALHVELTEGGQGRSAYWALRRSVRLLQFLTDGVDLTEYRQRAQQQSEDATEQLRLLYDTLETHGFPMLAYDDAVTHALGIRLTYAAELEYLIERLQAPKGFWGHQIGHVHTHAALLPVED
;
A
#
# COMPACT_ATOMS: atom_id res chain seq x y z
N MET A 1 16.47 -40.84 10.92
CA MET A 1 15.24 -40.11 10.45
C MET A 1 14.72 -39.12 11.48
N SER A 2 14.64 -39.48 12.75
CA SER A 2 14.12 -38.61 13.81
C SER A 2 14.79 -37.24 13.96
N ALA A 3 16.13 -37.19 13.96
CA ALA A 3 16.86 -35.91 14.12
C ALA A 3 16.58 -34.91 12.97
N LEU A 4 16.52 -35.38 11.73
CA LEU A 4 16.21 -34.51 10.57
C LEU A 4 14.78 -33.92 10.65
N VAL A 5 13.82 -34.74 11.08
CA VAL A 5 12.42 -34.31 11.23
C VAL A 5 12.29 -33.24 12.33
N ILE A 6 12.98 -33.43 13.46
CA ILE A 6 13.03 -32.45 14.55
C ILE A 6 13.64 -31.13 14.05
N ILE A 7 14.78 -31.20 13.34
CA ILE A 7 15.43 -30.00 12.81
C ILE A 7 14.48 -29.24 11.87
N ILE A 8 13.79 -29.94 10.97
CA ILE A 8 12.82 -29.32 10.05
C ILE A 8 11.70 -28.64 10.86
N GLY A 9 11.13 -29.33 11.87
CA GLY A 9 10.10 -28.77 12.74
C GLY A 9 10.57 -27.52 13.47
N VAL A 10 11.76 -27.55 14.08
CA VAL A 10 12.33 -26.38 14.78
C VAL A 10 12.58 -25.22 13.83
N VAL A 11 13.16 -25.47 12.66
CA VAL A 11 13.39 -24.43 11.64
C VAL A 11 12.04 -23.80 11.22
N LEU A 12 11.00 -24.60 11.02
CA LEU A 12 9.69 -24.12 10.64
C LEU A 12 9.08 -23.24 11.73
N VAL A 13 9.07 -23.67 12.99
CA VAL A 13 8.55 -22.91 14.12
C VAL A 13 9.32 -21.58 14.30
N VAL A 14 10.66 -21.65 14.33
CA VAL A 14 11.48 -20.45 14.52
C VAL A 14 11.30 -19.46 13.37
N SER A 15 11.23 -19.94 12.13
CA SER A 15 11.02 -19.07 10.98
C SER A 15 9.68 -18.35 11.02
N VAL A 16 8.62 -19.04 11.44
CA VAL A 16 7.28 -18.43 11.57
C VAL A 16 7.23 -17.44 12.73
N LEU A 17 7.78 -17.77 13.89
CA LEU A 17 7.83 -16.84 15.03
C LEU A 17 8.61 -15.57 14.67
N ALA A 18 9.73 -15.72 13.96
CA ALA A 18 10.47 -14.58 13.46
C ALA A 18 9.66 -13.74 12.43
N ASP A 19 8.89 -14.40 11.54
CA ASP A 19 8.02 -13.72 10.57
C ASP A 19 6.89 -12.94 11.29
N ILE A 20 6.26 -13.53 12.30
CA ILE A 20 5.25 -12.89 13.16
C ILE A 20 5.84 -11.65 13.84
N ILE A 21 7.00 -11.78 14.51
CA ILE A 21 7.63 -10.66 15.21
C ILE A 21 7.99 -9.53 14.22
N ASN A 22 8.56 -9.87 13.09
CA ASN A 22 8.93 -8.86 12.09
C ASN A 22 7.73 -8.20 11.42
N THR A 23 6.62 -8.91 11.27
CA THR A 23 5.41 -8.37 10.63
C THR A 23 4.55 -7.56 11.59
N LEU A 24 4.44 -7.99 12.85
CA LEU A 24 3.49 -7.41 13.82
C LEU A 24 4.16 -6.48 14.84
N VAL A 25 5.46 -6.62 15.09
CA VAL A 25 6.15 -5.92 16.19
C VAL A 25 7.28 -5.02 15.70
N ALA A 26 8.01 -5.41 14.65
CA ALA A 26 9.14 -4.64 14.17
C ALA A 26 8.68 -3.37 13.43
N THR A 27 9.05 -2.21 13.98
CA THR A 27 8.73 -0.89 13.40
C THR A 27 9.80 -0.37 12.44
N THR A 28 10.85 -1.14 12.18
CA THR A 28 11.92 -0.72 11.28
C THR A 28 11.57 -1.08 9.85
N ALA A 29 11.54 -0.10 8.96
CA ALA A 29 11.52 -0.26 7.51
C ALA A 29 12.81 -0.95 7.01
N SER A 30 13.15 -2.09 7.60
CA SER A 30 14.24 -2.92 7.13
C SER A 30 13.78 -3.62 5.86
N SER A 31 14.57 -3.48 4.79
CA SER A 31 14.44 -4.23 3.53
C SER A 31 14.49 -5.76 3.72
N SER A 32 14.69 -6.21 4.93
CA SER A 32 14.65 -7.58 5.42
C SER A 32 13.22 -8.05 5.75
N GLN A 33 12.25 -7.80 4.87
CA GLN A 33 11.01 -8.57 4.95
C GLN A 33 11.35 -10.03 4.69
N TRP A 34 10.97 -10.89 5.64
CA TRP A 34 11.28 -12.31 5.59
C TRP A 34 10.77 -12.94 4.30
N TRP A 35 11.56 -13.82 3.74
CA TRP A 35 11.38 -14.45 2.44
C TRP A 35 10.00 -15.07 2.24
N LEU A 36 9.41 -15.66 3.29
CA LEU A 36 8.16 -16.43 3.20
C LEU A 36 6.95 -15.54 2.89
N THR A 37 6.71 -14.51 3.70
CA THR A 37 5.60 -13.57 3.51
C THR A 37 5.75 -12.83 2.17
N ARG A 38 6.96 -12.41 1.81
CA ARG A 38 7.24 -11.75 0.52
C ARG A 38 6.96 -12.67 -0.68
N VAL A 39 7.37 -13.94 -0.62
CA VAL A 39 7.12 -14.93 -1.68
C VAL A 39 5.63 -15.20 -1.80
N LEU A 40 4.94 -15.44 -0.68
CA LEU A 40 3.50 -15.66 -0.65
C LEU A 40 2.74 -14.51 -1.33
N TYR A 41 3.04 -13.27 -0.95
CA TYR A 41 2.40 -12.08 -1.55
C TYR A 41 2.74 -11.92 -3.02
N ARG A 42 3.98 -12.10 -3.41
CA ARG A 42 4.40 -11.97 -4.81
C ARG A 42 3.70 -13.00 -5.68
N VAL A 43 3.63 -14.25 -5.25
CA VAL A 43 3.00 -15.34 -6.00
C VAL A 43 1.49 -15.13 -6.07
N THR A 44 0.85 -14.91 -4.93
CA THR A 44 -0.61 -14.73 -4.87
C THR A 44 -1.07 -13.48 -5.62
N TRP A 45 -0.33 -12.36 -5.53
CA TRP A 45 -0.62 -11.17 -6.33
C TRP A 45 -0.44 -11.41 -7.83
N SER A 46 0.66 -12.06 -8.22
CA SER A 46 0.91 -12.38 -9.64
C SER A 46 -0.22 -13.26 -10.23
N MET A 47 -0.68 -14.25 -9.47
CA MET A 47 -1.83 -15.09 -9.87
C MET A 47 -3.12 -14.25 -9.96
N THR A 48 -3.40 -13.42 -8.95
CA THR A 48 -4.58 -12.57 -8.93
C THR A 48 -4.56 -11.56 -10.08
N ALA A 49 -3.44 -10.91 -10.32
CA ALA A 49 -3.28 -9.97 -11.43
C ALA A 49 -3.46 -10.65 -12.80
N SER A 50 -2.93 -11.86 -12.95
CA SER A 50 -3.11 -12.66 -14.18
C SER A 50 -4.56 -13.06 -14.40
N LEU A 51 -5.25 -13.56 -13.36
CA LEU A 51 -6.65 -13.96 -13.44
C LEU A 51 -7.57 -12.75 -13.70
N GLY A 52 -7.30 -11.64 -13.06
CA GLY A 52 -8.09 -10.41 -13.22
C GLY A 52 -8.05 -9.84 -14.64
N LYS A 53 -6.95 -10.02 -15.39
CA LYS A 53 -6.86 -9.61 -16.79
C LYS A 53 -7.89 -10.27 -17.70
N HIS A 54 -8.41 -11.45 -17.34
CA HIS A 54 -9.43 -12.15 -18.09
C HIS A 54 -10.86 -11.66 -17.81
N ILE A 55 -11.04 -10.83 -16.77
CA ILE A 55 -12.34 -10.27 -16.42
C ILE A 55 -12.58 -9.04 -17.30
N LYS A 56 -13.48 -9.16 -18.28
CA LYS A 56 -13.81 -8.10 -19.24
C LYS A 56 -14.57 -6.93 -18.60
N ASN A 57 -15.42 -7.21 -17.61
CA ASN A 57 -16.20 -6.17 -16.93
C ASN A 57 -15.31 -5.43 -15.93
N GLU A 58 -15.12 -4.13 -16.15
CA GLU A 58 -14.23 -3.29 -15.35
C GLU A 58 -14.63 -3.24 -13.86
N ARG A 59 -15.93 -3.07 -13.56
CA ARG A 59 -16.43 -3.07 -12.18
C ARG A 59 -16.21 -4.42 -11.48
N MET A 60 -16.42 -5.53 -12.19
CA MET A 60 -16.14 -6.86 -11.63
C MET A 60 -14.64 -7.08 -11.39
N ARG A 61 -13.80 -6.61 -12.31
CA ARG A 61 -12.35 -6.69 -12.20
C ARG A 61 -11.85 -5.88 -10.98
N GLU A 62 -12.34 -4.66 -10.79
CA GLU A 62 -12.00 -3.83 -9.64
C GLU A 62 -12.42 -4.50 -8.32
N ARG A 63 -13.64 -5.01 -8.21
CA ARG A 63 -14.11 -5.75 -7.04
C ARG A 63 -13.30 -7.03 -6.78
N PHE A 64 -12.85 -7.70 -7.82
CA PHE A 64 -11.99 -8.88 -7.70
C PHE A 64 -10.63 -8.49 -7.10
N TYR A 65 -10.00 -7.44 -7.61
CA TYR A 65 -8.74 -6.94 -7.05
C TYR A 65 -8.89 -6.38 -5.63
N ALA A 66 -10.00 -5.72 -5.32
CA ALA A 66 -10.25 -5.16 -3.99
C ALA A 66 -10.33 -6.24 -2.89
N ARG A 67 -10.77 -7.45 -3.23
CA ARG A 67 -10.83 -8.58 -2.29
C ARG A 67 -9.47 -9.20 -2.01
N PHE A 68 -8.47 -8.95 -2.84
CA PHE A 68 -7.16 -9.59 -2.71
C PHE A 68 -6.49 -9.28 -1.35
N ALA A 69 -6.41 -8.01 -0.98
CA ALA A 69 -5.69 -7.62 0.23
C ALA A 69 -6.32 -8.20 1.51
N PRO A 70 -7.63 -8.07 1.79
CA PRO A 70 -8.24 -8.71 2.96
C PRO A 70 -8.06 -10.23 2.99
N VAL A 71 -8.27 -10.90 1.85
CA VAL A 71 -8.12 -12.36 1.74
C VAL A 71 -6.65 -12.78 1.97
N SER A 72 -5.69 -12.03 1.44
CA SER A 72 -4.28 -12.33 1.60
C SER A 72 -3.79 -12.17 3.04
N VAL A 73 -4.34 -11.19 3.79
CA VAL A 73 -4.07 -11.06 5.24
C VAL A 73 -4.57 -12.30 5.98
N ILE A 74 -5.81 -12.70 5.75
CA ILE A 74 -6.37 -13.91 6.39
C ILE A 74 -5.55 -15.14 6.02
N ALA A 75 -5.21 -15.32 4.74
CA ALA A 75 -4.39 -16.43 4.28
C ALA A 75 -3.00 -16.45 4.95
N MET A 76 -2.38 -15.30 5.15
CA MET A 76 -1.12 -15.18 5.87
C MET A 76 -1.27 -15.63 7.32
N LEU A 77 -2.27 -15.14 8.05
CA LEU A 77 -2.52 -15.52 9.43
C LEU A 77 -2.78 -17.02 9.59
N VAL A 78 -3.63 -17.59 8.71
CA VAL A 78 -3.90 -19.03 8.66
C VAL A 78 -2.62 -19.82 8.34
N SER A 79 -1.78 -19.31 7.44
CA SER A 79 -0.52 -19.99 7.10
C SER A 79 0.44 -20.05 8.28
N TRP A 80 0.52 -19.02 9.12
CA TRP A 80 1.31 -19.03 10.35
C TRP A 80 0.85 -20.10 11.34
N VAL A 81 -0.46 -20.19 11.55
CA VAL A 81 -1.06 -21.21 12.43
C VAL A 81 -0.75 -22.62 11.90
N ILE A 82 -1.00 -22.88 10.62
CA ILE A 82 -0.72 -24.19 10.01
C ILE A 82 0.76 -24.56 10.16
N GLN A 83 1.66 -23.62 9.88
CA GLN A 83 3.10 -23.88 9.96
C GLN A 83 3.55 -24.13 11.39
N GLN A 84 3.01 -23.44 12.39
CA GLN A 84 3.32 -23.71 13.80
C GLN A 84 2.83 -25.10 14.22
N VAL A 85 1.56 -25.42 13.93
CA VAL A 85 0.98 -26.73 14.25
C VAL A 85 1.75 -27.88 13.54
N VAL A 86 2.06 -27.72 12.27
CA VAL A 86 2.86 -28.73 11.55
C VAL A 86 4.29 -28.80 12.10
N GLY A 87 4.92 -27.66 12.37
CA GLY A 87 6.28 -27.60 12.89
C GLY A 87 6.42 -28.27 14.26
N PHE A 88 5.54 -27.97 15.23
CA PHE A 88 5.50 -28.65 16.51
C PHE A 88 5.12 -30.13 16.36
N GLY A 89 4.14 -30.45 15.51
CA GLY A 89 3.80 -31.85 15.21
C GLY A 89 4.99 -32.67 14.72
N LEU A 90 5.83 -32.10 13.86
CA LEU A 90 7.10 -32.75 13.41
C LEU A 90 8.06 -32.93 14.59
N ILE A 91 8.16 -31.97 15.51
CA ILE A 91 9.00 -32.09 16.70
C ILE A 91 8.51 -33.25 17.58
N TRP A 92 7.20 -33.32 17.87
CA TRP A 92 6.61 -34.38 18.69
C TRP A 92 6.75 -35.76 18.05
N TRP A 93 6.56 -35.86 16.74
CA TRP A 93 6.77 -37.11 16.01
C TRP A 93 8.22 -37.57 16.05
N GLY A 94 9.16 -36.63 15.98
CA GLY A 94 10.58 -36.94 16.01
C GLY A 94 11.16 -37.24 17.40
N THR A 95 10.67 -36.55 18.44
CA THR A 95 11.15 -36.72 19.84
C THR A 95 10.55 -37.94 20.53
N GLY A 96 9.28 -38.30 20.22
CA GLY A 96 8.56 -39.30 21.00
C GLY A 96 8.18 -38.79 22.39
N GLY A 97 7.95 -39.72 23.34
CA GLY A 97 7.61 -39.37 24.73
C GLY A 97 6.21 -38.78 24.92
N VAL A 98 5.32 -38.99 23.95
CA VAL A 98 3.90 -38.65 23.97
C VAL A 98 3.10 -39.95 23.86
N SER A 99 2.20 -40.21 24.80
CA SER A 99 1.32 -41.37 24.81
C SER A 99 0.15 -41.18 23.86
N GLY A 100 -0.21 -42.23 23.10
CA GLY A 100 -1.28 -42.19 22.10
C GLY A 100 -0.84 -41.63 20.74
N LEU A 101 0.48 -41.54 20.49
CA LEU A 101 1.03 -40.98 19.26
C LEU A 101 1.49 -42.12 18.33
N ASP A 102 0.61 -42.53 17.40
CA ASP A 102 0.84 -43.67 16.51
C ASP A 102 1.46 -43.27 15.15
N GLY A 103 1.56 -41.96 14.84
CA GLY A 103 2.10 -41.48 13.58
C GLY A 103 2.17 -39.96 13.46
N LEU A 104 2.50 -39.50 12.26
CA LEU A 104 2.61 -38.07 11.96
C LEU A 104 1.25 -37.33 12.09
N VAL A 105 0.16 -37.98 11.69
CA VAL A 105 -1.16 -37.37 11.74
C VAL A 105 -1.60 -37.11 13.18
N GLU A 106 -1.39 -38.08 14.06
CA GLU A 106 -1.66 -37.96 15.51
C GLU A 106 -0.75 -36.92 16.15
N ALA A 107 0.48 -36.80 15.69
CA ALA A 107 1.42 -35.78 16.19
C ALA A 107 0.95 -34.36 15.78
N ILE A 108 0.50 -34.15 14.57
CA ILE A 108 -0.06 -32.86 14.10
C ILE A 108 -1.37 -32.58 14.85
N TYR A 109 -2.22 -33.58 15.05
CA TYR A 109 -3.45 -33.44 15.83
C TYR A 109 -3.14 -33.04 17.28
N PHE A 110 -2.23 -33.71 17.95
CA PHE A 110 -1.77 -33.38 19.30
C PHE A 110 -1.25 -31.93 19.35
N SER A 111 -0.40 -31.55 18.41
CA SER A 111 0.10 -30.18 18.31
C SER A 111 -1.07 -29.19 18.19
N GLY A 112 -2.05 -29.43 17.31
CA GLY A 112 -3.23 -28.56 17.19
C GLY A 112 -4.04 -28.46 18.50
N VAL A 113 -4.22 -29.57 19.20
CA VAL A 113 -4.92 -29.61 20.51
C VAL A 113 -4.17 -28.78 21.56
N VAL A 114 -2.85 -28.83 21.57
CA VAL A 114 -1.99 -28.02 22.47
C VAL A 114 -2.00 -26.56 22.05
N TYR A 115 -1.77 -26.29 20.77
CA TYR A 115 -1.66 -24.93 20.23
C TYR A 115 -2.94 -24.10 20.46
N PHE A 116 -4.11 -24.72 20.22
CA PHE A 116 -5.41 -24.09 20.47
C PHE A 116 -5.88 -24.22 21.93
N THR A 117 -5.06 -24.77 22.83
CA THR A 117 -5.37 -24.96 24.26
C THR A 117 -6.66 -25.76 24.51
N ILE A 118 -6.97 -26.75 23.65
CA ILE A 118 -8.19 -27.56 23.74
C ILE A 118 -8.07 -28.60 24.88
N GLY A 119 -6.98 -29.41 24.84
CA GLY A 119 -6.61 -30.33 25.92
C GLY A 119 -7.61 -31.46 26.17
N PHE A 120 -8.06 -32.19 25.15
CA PHE A 120 -8.98 -33.33 25.31
C PHE A 120 -8.41 -34.44 26.23
N GLY A 121 -7.10 -34.68 26.22
CA GLY A 121 -6.44 -35.61 27.15
C GLY A 121 -6.28 -37.05 26.69
N GLU A 122 -6.65 -37.38 25.45
CA GLU A 122 -6.46 -38.72 24.84
C GLU A 122 -5.03 -38.94 24.32
N VAL A 123 -4.33 -37.85 23.98
CA VAL A 123 -2.90 -37.81 23.62
C VAL A 123 -2.22 -36.90 24.63
N VAL A 124 -1.24 -37.41 25.38
CA VAL A 124 -0.64 -36.68 26.50
C VAL A 124 0.88 -36.84 26.53
N PRO A 125 1.64 -35.79 26.87
CA PRO A 125 3.08 -35.86 27.02
C PRO A 125 3.42 -36.59 28.33
N VAL A 126 4.17 -37.69 28.27
CA VAL A 126 4.57 -38.48 29.44
C VAL A 126 5.97 -38.18 29.89
N GLU A 127 6.87 -37.79 28.97
CA GLU A 127 8.26 -37.45 29.30
C GLU A 127 8.46 -35.95 29.56
N THR A 128 9.58 -35.60 30.20
CA THR A 128 9.88 -34.24 30.64
C THR A 128 9.97 -33.26 29.47
N VAL A 129 10.67 -33.64 28.38
CA VAL A 129 10.87 -32.74 27.23
C VAL A 129 9.54 -32.40 26.53
N PRO A 130 8.69 -33.36 26.15
CA PRO A 130 7.37 -33.03 25.60
C PRO A 130 6.47 -32.23 26.54
N ARG A 131 6.53 -32.48 27.88
CA ARG A 131 5.73 -31.70 28.85
C ARG A 131 6.06 -30.22 28.84
N PHE A 132 7.34 -29.86 28.96
CA PHE A 132 7.74 -28.45 28.90
C PHE A 132 7.61 -27.86 27.51
N GLY A 133 7.89 -28.63 26.47
CA GLY A 133 7.73 -28.19 25.08
C GLY A 133 6.26 -27.88 24.73
N SER A 134 5.31 -28.68 25.25
CA SER A 134 3.87 -28.39 25.07
C SER A 134 3.44 -27.08 25.73
N LEU A 135 4.06 -26.70 26.87
CA LEU A 135 3.80 -25.39 27.48
C LEU A 135 4.32 -24.24 26.59
N ILE A 136 5.48 -24.42 25.98
CA ILE A 136 6.04 -23.42 25.03
C ILE A 136 5.15 -23.31 23.79
N GLU A 137 4.67 -24.42 23.26
CA GLU A 137 3.75 -24.46 22.14
C GLU A 137 2.41 -23.75 22.47
N ALA A 138 1.78 -24.10 23.59
CA ALA A 138 0.56 -23.45 24.04
C ALA A 138 0.74 -21.94 24.23
N PHE A 139 1.87 -21.53 24.84
CA PHE A 139 2.20 -20.11 24.99
C PHE A 139 2.36 -19.42 23.64
N SER A 140 3.02 -20.06 22.65
CA SER A 140 3.16 -19.49 21.30
C SER A 140 1.82 -19.31 20.59
N GLY A 141 0.87 -20.24 20.78
CA GLY A 141 -0.48 -20.16 20.26
C GLY A 141 -1.28 -18.98 20.84
N VAL A 142 -1.26 -18.83 22.16
CA VAL A 142 -1.90 -17.71 22.87
C VAL A 142 -1.29 -16.37 22.45
N LEU A 143 0.05 -16.30 22.40
CA LEU A 143 0.77 -15.09 21.99
C LEU A 143 0.43 -14.69 20.55
N THR A 144 0.44 -15.65 19.62
CA THR A 144 0.07 -15.38 18.22
C THR A 144 -1.37 -14.85 18.13
N THR A 145 -2.31 -15.47 18.85
CA THR A 145 -3.70 -15.03 18.87
C THR A 145 -3.84 -13.60 19.42
N ALA A 146 -3.16 -13.29 20.52
CA ALA A 146 -3.18 -11.95 21.13
C ALA A 146 -2.62 -10.88 20.18
N LEU A 147 -1.51 -11.18 19.49
CA LEU A 147 -0.91 -10.27 18.51
C LEU A 147 -1.84 -10.03 17.32
N VAL A 148 -2.51 -11.07 16.81
CA VAL A 148 -3.47 -10.94 15.68
C VAL A 148 -4.67 -10.09 16.09
N ILE A 149 -5.21 -10.27 17.30
CA ILE A 149 -6.33 -9.48 17.82
C ILE A 149 -5.96 -7.99 17.92
N GLY A 150 -4.74 -7.66 18.28
CA GLY A 150 -4.26 -6.27 18.30
C GLY A 150 -3.98 -5.71 16.90
N TYR A 151 -3.42 -6.52 16.02
CA TYR A 151 -2.97 -6.10 14.69
C TYR A 151 -4.10 -5.76 13.71
N LEU A 152 -5.13 -6.60 13.63
CA LEU A 152 -6.20 -6.42 12.63
C LEU A 152 -6.95 -5.09 12.80
N PRO A 153 -7.42 -4.70 13.99
CA PRO A 153 -8.06 -3.39 14.17
C PRO A 153 -7.15 -2.22 13.82
N ALA A 154 -5.86 -2.29 14.20
CA ALA A 154 -4.89 -1.25 13.89
C ALA A 154 -4.67 -1.10 12.37
N LEU A 155 -4.54 -2.22 11.65
CA LEU A 155 -4.43 -2.24 10.19
C LEU A 155 -5.67 -1.63 9.51
N TYR A 156 -6.88 -2.00 9.97
CA TYR A 156 -8.13 -1.47 9.41
C TYR A 156 -8.37 -0.01 9.77
N SER A 157 -7.94 0.46 10.95
CA SER A 157 -7.97 1.88 11.31
C SER A 157 -7.10 2.70 10.35
N ALA A 158 -5.85 2.29 10.15
CA ALA A 158 -4.92 2.93 9.22
C ALA A 158 -5.45 2.95 7.77
N TYR A 159 -6.08 1.85 7.33
CA TYR A 159 -6.75 1.79 6.05
C TYR A 159 -7.92 2.78 5.96
N SER A 160 -8.81 2.79 6.95
CA SER A 160 -10.00 3.66 6.97
C SER A 160 -9.63 5.14 6.98
N GLU A 161 -8.65 5.54 7.78
CA GLU A 161 -8.15 6.91 7.84
C GLU A 161 -7.59 7.38 6.50
N ARG A 162 -6.84 6.49 5.80
CA ARG A 162 -6.36 6.79 4.44
C ARG A 162 -7.51 7.03 3.47
N GLU A 163 -8.52 6.15 3.48
CA GLU A 163 -9.64 6.22 2.54
C GLU A 163 -10.58 7.42 2.80
N GLN A 164 -10.78 7.81 4.07
CA GLN A 164 -11.62 8.95 4.42
C GLN A 164 -11.15 10.25 3.74
N LYS A 165 -9.83 10.45 3.62
CA LYS A 165 -9.30 11.64 2.95
C LYS A 165 -9.58 11.66 1.46
N LEU A 166 -9.65 10.50 0.81
CA LEU A 166 -9.95 10.42 -0.63
C LEU A 166 -11.34 10.93 -0.96
N LEU A 167 -12.29 10.75 -0.05
CA LEU A 167 -13.66 11.27 -0.22
C LEU A 167 -13.73 12.80 -0.30
N THR A 168 -12.71 13.51 0.22
CA THR A 168 -12.66 14.98 0.11
C THR A 168 -12.27 15.49 -1.28
N LEU A 169 -11.83 14.59 -2.18
CA LEU A 169 -11.57 14.90 -3.59
C LEU A 169 -12.79 14.68 -4.48
N ASP A 170 -13.80 13.97 -3.97
CA ASP A 170 -15.03 13.70 -4.70
C ASP A 170 -15.98 14.91 -4.54
N ASP A 171 -16.15 15.66 -5.61
CA ASP A 171 -17.08 16.79 -5.66
C ASP A 171 -18.49 16.38 -6.11
N GLY A 172 -18.74 15.07 -6.27
CA GLY A 172 -20.00 14.51 -6.75
C GLY A 172 -20.24 14.73 -8.25
N SER A 173 -19.28 15.27 -9.00
CA SER A 173 -19.40 15.42 -10.44
C SER A 173 -19.13 14.09 -11.16
N GLU A 174 -19.81 13.87 -12.29
CA GLU A 174 -19.53 12.70 -13.16
C GLU A 174 -18.17 12.84 -13.87
N THR A 175 -17.58 14.04 -13.83
CA THR A 175 -16.32 14.36 -14.50
C THR A 175 -15.14 14.05 -13.60
N ARG A 176 -14.14 13.33 -14.12
CA ARG A 176 -12.92 13.04 -13.35
C ARG A 176 -12.17 14.33 -13.04
N MET A 177 -11.86 14.56 -11.78
CA MET A 177 -11.04 15.66 -11.33
C MET A 177 -9.66 15.60 -11.99
N THR A 178 -9.20 16.72 -12.57
CA THR A 178 -7.81 16.89 -13.04
C THR A 178 -7.02 17.77 -12.09
N PRO A 179 -5.68 17.72 -12.09
CA PRO A 179 -4.86 18.61 -11.27
C PRO A 179 -5.19 20.09 -11.50
N THR A 180 -5.38 20.48 -12.76
CA THR A 180 -5.75 21.87 -13.13
C THR A 180 -7.15 22.23 -12.59
N ASN A 181 -8.17 21.38 -12.79
CA ASN A 181 -9.50 21.63 -12.28
C ASN A 181 -9.52 21.70 -10.74
N LEU A 182 -8.70 20.89 -10.07
CA LEU A 182 -8.55 20.94 -8.61
C LEU A 182 -8.03 22.30 -8.15
N VAL A 183 -7.02 22.85 -8.83
CA VAL A 183 -6.45 24.17 -8.51
C VAL A 183 -7.48 25.26 -8.77
N LEU A 184 -8.12 25.27 -9.95
CA LEU A 184 -9.10 26.29 -10.34
C LEU A 184 -10.36 26.28 -9.48
N SER A 185 -10.86 25.09 -9.11
CA SER A 185 -12.06 24.99 -8.26
C SER A 185 -11.84 25.48 -6.83
N ARG A 186 -10.60 25.48 -6.35
CA ARG A 186 -10.25 25.89 -4.99
C ARG A 186 -9.63 27.28 -4.89
N SER A 187 -9.24 27.85 -6.01
CA SER A 187 -8.79 29.23 -6.14
C SER A 187 -9.34 29.83 -7.44
N PRO A 188 -10.64 30.18 -7.45
CA PRO A 188 -11.29 30.74 -8.63
C PRO A 188 -10.76 32.14 -8.99
N ASP A 189 -10.25 32.87 -8.03
CA ASP A 189 -9.67 34.21 -8.21
C ASP A 189 -8.17 34.19 -8.58
N GLY A 190 -7.58 33.01 -8.72
CA GLY A 190 -6.17 32.83 -9.10
C GLY A 190 -5.15 33.19 -8.00
N ASP A 191 -5.57 33.22 -6.74
CA ASP A 191 -4.65 33.46 -5.61
C ASP A 191 -4.09 32.14 -5.04
N PRO A 192 -2.79 31.86 -5.22
CA PRO A 192 -2.17 30.63 -4.68
C PRO A 192 -2.33 30.48 -3.16
N ARG A 193 -2.59 31.55 -2.41
CA ARG A 193 -2.77 31.50 -0.94
C ARG A 193 -4.05 30.77 -0.53
N GLU A 194 -5.08 30.76 -1.36
CA GLU A 194 -6.33 30.06 -1.09
C GLU A 194 -6.14 28.52 -1.05
N LEU A 195 -5.07 28.03 -1.66
CA LEU A 195 -4.72 26.61 -1.69
C LEU A 195 -3.89 26.14 -0.48
N ASP A 196 -3.42 27.06 0.37
CA ASP A 196 -2.51 26.73 1.47
C ASP A 196 -3.13 25.75 2.47
N ASP A 197 -4.38 25.94 2.88
CA ASP A 197 -5.04 25.05 3.84
C ASP A 197 -5.27 23.66 3.23
N PHE A 198 -5.67 23.62 1.96
CA PHE A 198 -5.82 22.36 1.23
C PHE A 198 -4.53 21.56 1.20
N PHE A 199 -3.43 22.16 0.77
CA PHE A 199 -2.15 21.46 0.70
C PHE A 199 -1.57 21.12 2.08
N LYS A 200 -1.83 21.92 3.10
CA LYS A 200 -1.44 21.61 4.48
C LYS A 200 -2.13 20.35 5.00
N GLU A 201 -3.42 20.22 4.73
CA GLU A 201 -4.16 19.01 5.09
C GLU A 201 -3.66 17.77 4.33
N TRP A 202 -3.35 17.92 3.04
CA TRP A 202 -2.79 16.82 2.24
C TRP A 202 -1.35 16.48 2.61
N GLU A 203 -0.55 17.45 2.98
CA GLU A 203 0.78 17.23 3.55
C GLU A 203 0.69 16.32 4.79
N GLY A 204 -0.26 16.61 5.69
CA GLY A 204 -0.53 15.79 6.87
C GLY A 204 -0.94 14.35 6.50
N TRP A 205 -1.85 14.21 5.53
CA TRP A 205 -2.28 12.89 5.03
C TRP A 205 -1.11 12.11 4.38
N ILE A 206 -0.28 12.75 3.57
CA ILE A 206 0.89 12.11 2.95
C ILE A 206 1.86 11.62 4.02
N ALA A 207 2.10 12.42 5.07
CA ALA A 207 2.93 12.02 6.20
C ALA A 207 2.35 10.82 6.95
N GLN A 208 1.04 10.80 7.17
CA GLN A 208 0.32 9.68 7.79
C GLN A 208 0.38 8.41 6.91
N VAL A 209 0.21 8.55 5.60
CA VAL A 209 0.36 7.41 4.65
C VAL A 209 1.78 6.85 4.71
N LEU A 210 2.81 7.70 4.72
CA LEU A 210 4.20 7.26 4.86
C LEU A 210 4.41 6.45 6.14
N GLU A 211 3.93 6.96 7.27
CA GLU A 211 4.06 6.31 8.58
C GLU A 211 3.30 4.98 8.64
N THR A 212 2.05 4.98 8.20
CA THR A 212 1.22 3.77 8.23
C THR A 212 1.72 2.69 7.26
N HIS A 213 2.28 3.06 6.10
CA HIS A 213 2.87 2.09 5.16
C HIS A 213 4.26 1.61 5.59
N THR A 214 4.96 2.37 6.44
CA THR A 214 6.17 1.92 7.14
C THR A 214 5.81 0.86 8.18
N THR A 215 4.76 1.10 8.96
CA THR A 215 4.30 0.19 10.02
C THR A 215 3.55 -1.03 9.45
N PHE A 216 2.73 -0.83 8.43
CA PHE A 216 1.90 -1.85 7.78
C PHE A 216 2.14 -1.88 6.27
N PRO A 217 3.26 -2.45 5.79
CA PRO A 217 3.61 -2.43 4.36
C PRO A 217 2.55 -3.03 3.43
N MET A 218 1.70 -3.90 4.00
CA MET A 218 0.58 -4.54 3.28
C MET A 218 -0.50 -3.55 2.86
N LEU A 219 -0.61 -2.38 3.51
CA LEU A 219 -1.58 -1.35 3.17
C LEU A 219 -1.43 -0.87 1.72
N ALA A 220 -0.23 -0.94 1.15
CA ALA A 220 -0.01 -0.60 -0.25
C ALA A 220 -0.87 -1.44 -1.21
N LEU A 221 -1.24 -2.67 -0.83
CA LEU A 221 -2.05 -3.58 -1.63
C LEU A 221 -3.56 -3.39 -1.43
N PHE A 222 -3.96 -2.65 -0.37
CA PHE A 222 -5.37 -2.37 -0.11
C PHE A 222 -5.88 -1.31 -1.08
N ARG A 223 -6.87 -1.70 -1.86
CA ARG A 223 -7.56 -0.81 -2.81
C ARG A 223 -8.66 -0.01 -2.13
N SER A 224 -8.96 1.15 -2.69
CA SER A 224 -10.12 1.93 -2.27
C SER A 224 -11.41 1.15 -2.54
N GLN A 225 -12.40 1.31 -1.66
CA GLN A 225 -13.71 0.66 -1.78
C GLN A 225 -14.65 1.41 -2.73
N HIS A 226 -14.32 2.64 -3.07
CA HIS A 226 -15.12 3.50 -3.93
C HIS A 226 -14.75 3.29 -5.40
N ASP A 227 -15.77 3.14 -6.25
CA ASP A 227 -15.59 2.91 -7.68
C ASP A 227 -14.82 4.08 -8.32
N GLY A 228 -13.76 3.77 -9.04
CA GLY A 228 -12.95 4.76 -9.77
C GLY A 228 -11.93 5.53 -8.92
N GLN A 229 -11.97 5.43 -7.59
CA GLN A 229 -10.99 6.07 -6.70
C GLN A 229 -9.85 5.12 -6.36
N ASN A 230 -8.66 5.68 -6.20
CA ASN A 230 -7.49 4.95 -5.71
C ASN A 230 -6.52 5.93 -5.04
N TRP A 231 -5.98 5.53 -3.90
CA TRP A 231 -5.10 6.38 -3.10
C TRP A 231 -3.82 6.79 -3.84
N ILE A 232 -3.29 5.91 -4.72
CA ILE A 232 -2.08 6.23 -5.47
C ILE A 232 -2.34 7.25 -6.59
N THR A 233 -3.49 7.14 -7.27
CA THR A 233 -3.89 8.12 -8.29
C THR A 233 -4.34 9.43 -7.68
N ALA A 234 -4.93 9.42 -6.48
CA ALA A 234 -5.22 10.62 -5.70
C ALA A 234 -3.93 11.32 -5.24
N LEU A 235 -2.92 10.55 -4.79
CA LEU A 235 -1.59 11.09 -4.50
C LEU A 235 -0.99 11.77 -5.74
N GLY A 236 -1.07 11.13 -6.91
CA GLY A 236 -0.61 11.70 -8.18
C GLY A 236 -1.32 12.99 -8.54
N LEU A 237 -2.67 13.02 -8.41
CA LEU A 237 -3.48 14.22 -8.64
C LEU A 237 -3.01 15.40 -7.76
N VAL A 238 -2.87 15.17 -6.45
CA VAL A 238 -2.47 16.22 -5.50
C VAL A 238 -1.02 16.64 -5.74
N THR A 239 -0.15 15.71 -6.13
CA THR A 239 1.25 16.01 -6.45
C THR A 239 1.37 16.88 -7.69
N ASP A 240 0.63 16.59 -8.76
CA ASP A 240 0.59 17.41 -9.97
C ASP A 240 -0.10 18.76 -9.70
N ALA A 241 -1.15 18.81 -8.88
CA ALA A 241 -1.78 20.07 -8.47
C ALA A 241 -0.81 20.96 -7.66
N ALA A 242 -0.03 20.37 -6.77
CA ALA A 242 1.01 21.09 -6.04
C ALA A 242 2.11 21.60 -6.98
N LEU A 243 2.48 20.82 -8.00
CA LEU A 243 3.40 21.27 -9.05
C LEU A 243 2.86 22.50 -9.79
N HIS A 244 1.55 22.58 -10.08
CA HIS A 244 0.95 23.75 -10.73
C HIS A 244 1.12 25.02 -9.89
N VAL A 245 1.00 24.92 -8.56
CA VAL A 245 1.24 26.08 -7.65
C VAL A 245 2.71 26.50 -7.65
N GLU A 246 3.64 25.57 -7.77
CA GLU A 246 5.06 25.87 -7.86
C GLU A 246 5.44 26.67 -9.14
N LEU A 247 4.57 26.71 -10.16
CA LEU A 247 4.75 27.53 -11.36
C LEU A 247 4.34 28.98 -11.19
N THR A 248 3.77 29.33 -10.02
CA THR A 248 3.33 30.70 -9.72
C THR A 248 4.39 31.47 -8.95
N GLU A 249 4.37 32.82 -9.11
CA GLU A 249 5.21 33.72 -8.31
C GLU A 249 4.81 33.59 -6.83
N GLY A 250 5.80 33.31 -5.98
CA GLY A 250 5.56 33.11 -4.54
C GLY A 250 4.94 31.75 -4.19
N GLY A 251 4.83 30.80 -5.10
CA GLY A 251 4.44 29.40 -4.83
C GLY A 251 5.47 28.66 -3.99
N GLN A 252 6.75 28.96 -4.19
CA GLN A 252 7.86 28.32 -3.49
C GLN A 252 7.81 28.57 -1.98
N GLY A 253 7.99 27.49 -1.19
CA GLY A 253 7.99 27.55 0.27
C GLY A 253 6.60 27.53 0.92
N ARG A 254 5.51 27.48 0.14
CA ARG A 254 4.14 27.30 0.62
C ARG A 254 3.82 25.84 0.96
N SER A 255 2.62 25.62 1.45
CA SER A 255 2.11 24.26 1.78
C SER A 255 2.16 23.33 0.59
N ALA A 256 1.92 23.81 -0.64
CA ALA A 256 2.04 23.04 -1.88
C ALA A 256 3.46 22.46 -2.08
N TYR A 257 4.50 23.27 -1.86
CA TYR A 257 5.90 22.83 -1.92
C TYR A 257 6.18 21.65 -0.94
N TRP A 258 5.70 21.76 0.30
CA TRP A 258 5.93 20.72 1.29
C TRP A 258 5.12 19.45 0.99
N ALA A 259 3.88 19.58 0.52
CA ALA A 259 3.07 18.45 0.06
C ALA A 259 3.74 17.72 -1.11
N LEU A 260 4.25 18.46 -2.10
CA LEU A 260 5.02 17.92 -3.23
C LEU A 260 6.25 17.13 -2.77
N ARG A 261 7.08 17.75 -1.93
CA ARG A 261 8.30 17.08 -1.43
C ARG A 261 8.01 15.83 -0.60
N ARG A 262 6.95 15.85 0.21
CA ARG A 262 6.52 14.64 0.96
C ARG A 262 5.98 13.56 0.03
N SER A 263 5.25 13.94 -1.02
CA SER A 263 4.78 13.01 -2.05
C SER A 263 5.96 12.30 -2.73
N VAL A 264 6.95 13.07 -3.17
CA VAL A 264 8.19 12.52 -3.77
C VAL A 264 8.86 11.52 -2.82
N ARG A 265 9.01 11.89 -1.55
CA ARG A 265 9.61 11.02 -0.53
C ARG A 265 8.81 9.73 -0.31
N LEU A 266 7.46 9.83 -0.24
CA LEU A 266 6.58 8.67 -0.11
C LEU A 266 6.72 7.73 -1.31
N LEU A 267 6.70 8.27 -2.53
CA LEU A 267 6.84 7.50 -3.77
C LEU A 267 8.19 6.78 -3.83
N GLN A 268 9.28 7.48 -3.49
CA GLN A 268 10.62 6.89 -3.40
C GLN A 268 10.70 5.79 -2.34
N PHE A 269 10.09 5.99 -1.17
CA PHE A 269 10.01 4.97 -0.13
C PHE A 269 9.28 3.70 -0.61
N LEU A 270 8.15 3.86 -1.30
CA LEU A 270 7.35 2.73 -1.80
C LEU A 270 8.02 1.97 -2.94
N THR A 271 8.98 2.58 -3.62
CA THR A 271 9.72 2.00 -4.75
C THR A 271 11.17 1.65 -4.41
N ASP A 272 11.55 1.74 -3.13
CA ASP A 272 12.91 1.44 -2.70
C ASP A 272 13.35 0.02 -3.13
N GLY A 273 14.54 -0.07 -3.72
CA GLY A 273 15.08 -1.32 -4.25
C GLY A 273 14.44 -1.84 -5.54
N VAL A 274 13.60 -1.04 -6.20
CA VAL A 274 13.01 -1.36 -7.52
C VAL A 274 13.84 -0.76 -8.64
N ASP A 275 14.09 -1.55 -9.69
CA ASP A 275 14.67 -1.02 -10.93
C ASP A 275 13.61 -0.26 -11.74
N LEU A 276 13.74 1.06 -11.79
CA LEU A 276 12.85 1.98 -12.50
C LEU A 276 13.44 2.51 -13.81
N THR A 277 14.50 1.89 -14.33
CA THR A 277 15.21 2.42 -15.53
C THR A 277 14.27 2.61 -16.71
N GLU A 278 13.41 1.63 -16.99
CA GLU A 278 12.43 1.71 -18.09
C GLU A 278 11.40 2.84 -17.87
N TYR A 279 10.90 2.97 -16.66
CA TYR A 279 9.91 4.00 -16.29
C TYR A 279 10.52 5.42 -16.38
N ARG A 280 11.77 5.58 -15.97
CA ARG A 280 12.49 6.87 -16.10
C ARG A 280 12.70 7.25 -17.56
N GLN A 281 13.01 6.29 -18.42
CA GLN A 281 13.11 6.54 -19.86
C GLN A 281 11.77 6.96 -20.47
N ARG A 282 10.66 6.29 -20.09
CA ARG A 282 9.31 6.69 -20.52
C ARG A 282 8.94 8.09 -20.01
N ALA A 283 9.19 8.39 -18.74
CA ALA A 283 8.93 9.71 -18.16
C ALA A 283 9.72 10.82 -18.88
N GLN A 284 10.97 10.54 -19.26
CA GLN A 284 11.80 11.47 -20.02
C GLN A 284 11.20 11.74 -21.42
N GLN A 285 10.82 10.70 -22.17
CA GLN A 285 10.18 10.83 -23.48
C GLN A 285 8.86 11.59 -23.39
N GLN A 286 8.01 11.25 -22.42
CA GLN A 286 6.74 11.96 -22.19
C GLN A 286 6.96 13.45 -21.86
N SER A 287 8.03 13.79 -21.16
CA SER A 287 8.37 15.16 -20.81
C SER A 287 8.82 15.96 -22.06
N GLU A 288 9.54 15.34 -22.98
CA GLU A 288 9.93 15.96 -24.25
C GLU A 288 8.71 16.26 -25.14
N ASP A 289 7.71 15.37 -25.12
CA ASP A 289 6.46 15.51 -25.88
C ASP A 289 5.42 16.44 -25.20
N ALA A 290 5.66 16.84 -23.93
CA ALA A 290 4.69 17.57 -23.12
C ALA A 290 4.66 19.09 -23.35
N THR A 291 5.48 19.64 -24.22
CA THR A 291 5.65 21.11 -24.38
C THR A 291 4.34 21.83 -24.71
N GLU A 292 3.51 21.27 -25.60
CA GLU A 292 2.22 21.88 -25.97
C GLU A 292 1.22 21.82 -24.80
N GLN A 293 1.22 20.73 -24.05
CA GLN A 293 0.35 20.56 -22.89
C GLN A 293 0.73 21.49 -21.74
N LEU A 294 2.03 21.69 -21.50
CA LEU A 294 2.52 22.66 -20.54
C LEU A 294 2.16 24.09 -20.92
N ARG A 295 2.18 24.39 -22.21
CA ARG A 295 1.73 25.70 -22.69
C ARG A 295 0.25 25.92 -22.42
N LEU A 296 -0.60 24.93 -22.75
CA LEU A 296 -2.03 25.01 -22.48
C LEU A 296 -2.32 25.16 -20.97
N LEU A 297 -1.59 24.42 -20.12
CA LEU A 297 -1.68 24.54 -18.66
C LEU A 297 -1.31 25.97 -18.22
N TYR A 298 -0.17 26.46 -18.66
CA TYR A 298 0.33 27.80 -18.35
C TYR A 298 -0.69 28.88 -18.73
N ASP A 299 -1.13 28.88 -20.01
CA ASP A 299 -2.10 29.82 -20.53
C ASP A 299 -3.45 29.76 -19.76
N THR A 300 -3.85 28.55 -19.34
CA THR A 300 -5.07 28.35 -18.55
C THR A 300 -4.95 28.99 -17.17
N LEU A 301 -3.86 28.75 -16.43
CA LEU A 301 -3.65 29.34 -15.12
C LEU A 301 -3.50 30.85 -15.18
N GLU A 302 -2.73 31.36 -16.17
CA GLU A 302 -2.55 32.80 -16.38
C GLU A 302 -3.90 33.51 -16.68
N THR A 303 -4.74 32.90 -17.54
CA THR A 303 -6.06 33.42 -17.88
C THR A 303 -6.99 33.50 -16.66
N HIS A 304 -6.83 32.61 -15.68
CA HIS A 304 -7.57 32.62 -14.41
C HIS A 304 -6.93 33.49 -13.33
N GLY A 305 -5.93 34.31 -13.68
CA GLY A 305 -5.38 35.34 -12.80
C GLY A 305 -4.23 34.87 -11.90
N PHE A 306 -3.74 33.65 -12.06
CA PHE A 306 -2.56 33.20 -11.32
C PHE A 306 -1.33 34.02 -11.71
N PRO A 307 -0.52 34.49 -10.75
CA PRO A 307 0.73 35.20 -11.02
C PRO A 307 1.79 34.18 -11.45
N MET A 308 1.95 33.97 -12.74
CA MET A 308 2.84 32.94 -13.29
C MET A 308 4.31 33.38 -13.31
N LEU A 309 5.25 32.46 -13.08
CA LEU A 309 6.66 32.64 -13.41
C LEU A 309 6.83 32.89 -14.92
N ALA A 310 7.96 33.43 -15.34
CA ALA A 310 8.30 33.52 -16.77
C ALA A 310 8.17 32.13 -17.43
N TYR A 311 7.56 32.06 -18.62
CA TYR A 311 7.19 30.78 -19.26
C TYR A 311 8.35 29.77 -19.35
N ASP A 312 9.53 30.20 -19.79
CA ASP A 312 10.69 29.31 -19.95
C ASP A 312 11.17 28.77 -18.61
N ASP A 313 11.13 29.59 -17.55
CA ASP A 313 11.48 29.20 -16.19
C ASP A 313 10.42 28.22 -15.62
N ALA A 314 9.14 28.51 -15.83
CA ALA A 314 8.03 27.67 -15.39
C ALA A 314 8.09 26.27 -16.05
N VAL A 315 8.32 26.20 -17.36
CA VAL A 315 8.44 24.92 -18.09
C VAL A 315 9.65 24.11 -17.60
N THR A 316 10.82 24.75 -17.50
CA THR A 316 12.04 24.08 -17.01
C THR A 316 11.84 23.55 -15.59
N HIS A 317 11.23 24.34 -14.73
CA HIS A 317 10.95 23.99 -13.35
C HIS A 317 9.95 22.81 -13.26
N ALA A 318 8.84 22.89 -14.00
CA ALA A 318 7.82 21.83 -14.05
C ALA A 318 8.41 20.47 -14.48
N LEU A 319 9.16 20.46 -15.56
CA LEU A 319 9.77 19.23 -16.09
C LEU A 319 10.79 18.66 -15.11
N GLY A 320 11.65 19.51 -14.53
CA GLY A 320 12.64 19.09 -13.55
C GLY A 320 12.01 18.43 -12.33
N ILE A 321 10.96 19.00 -11.77
CA ILE A 321 10.24 18.42 -10.61
C ILE A 321 9.52 17.14 -11.01
N ARG A 322 8.77 17.13 -12.13
CA ARG A 322 7.99 15.97 -12.53
C ARG A 322 8.86 14.72 -12.73
N LEU A 323 10.05 14.86 -13.28
CA LEU A 323 11.00 13.76 -13.45
C LEU A 323 11.46 13.13 -12.12
N THR A 324 11.25 13.81 -10.98
CA THR A 324 11.62 13.28 -9.65
C THR A 324 10.61 12.26 -9.11
N TYR A 325 9.40 12.15 -9.69
CA TYR A 325 8.34 11.27 -9.16
C TYR A 325 7.52 10.53 -10.22
N ALA A 326 7.56 10.94 -11.47
CA ALA A 326 6.68 10.38 -12.51
C ALA A 326 6.92 8.88 -12.73
N ALA A 327 8.18 8.45 -12.73
CA ALA A 327 8.56 7.06 -12.91
C ALA A 327 8.08 6.17 -11.76
N GLU A 328 8.26 6.63 -10.52
CA GLU A 328 7.80 5.97 -9.30
C GLU A 328 6.27 5.82 -9.27
N LEU A 329 5.57 6.88 -9.65
CA LEU A 329 4.12 6.91 -9.66
C LEU A 329 3.55 5.98 -10.75
N GLU A 330 4.09 6.03 -11.97
CA GLU A 330 3.68 5.16 -13.07
C GLU A 330 3.89 3.68 -12.73
N TYR A 331 5.07 3.34 -12.19
CA TYR A 331 5.35 1.98 -11.71
C TYR A 331 4.32 1.50 -10.69
N LEU A 332 4.00 2.33 -9.69
CA LEU A 332 3.04 1.97 -8.64
C LEU A 332 1.62 1.79 -9.20
N ILE A 333 1.19 2.65 -10.11
CA ILE A 333 -0.11 2.53 -10.78
C ILE A 333 -0.20 1.21 -11.56
N GLU A 334 0.81 0.88 -12.36
CA GLU A 334 0.86 -0.37 -13.10
C GLU A 334 0.98 -1.58 -12.15
N ARG A 335 1.86 -1.50 -11.16
CA ARG A 335 2.13 -2.59 -10.22
C ARG A 335 0.90 -2.96 -9.38
N LEU A 336 0.16 -1.95 -8.94
CA LEU A 336 -1.06 -2.13 -8.16
C LEU A 336 -2.30 -2.33 -9.04
N GLN A 337 -2.16 -2.27 -10.36
CA GLN A 337 -3.29 -2.30 -11.31
C GLN A 337 -4.34 -1.25 -10.90
N ALA A 338 -3.87 -0.06 -10.49
CA ALA A 338 -4.75 1.02 -10.06
C ALA A 338 -5.63 1.49 -11.23
N PRO A 339 -6.90 1.87 -10.97
CA PRO A 339 -7.72 2.49 -12.01
C PRO A 339 -7.02 3.75 -12.51
N LYS A 340 -7.14 4.05 -13.81
CA LYS A 340 -6.64 5.30 -14.40
C LYS A 340 -7.47 6.51 -13.90
N GLY A 341 -7.62 6.64 -12.58
CA GLY A 341 -8.50 7.58 -11.92
C GLY A 341 -8.15 9.03 -12.17
N PHE A 342 -7.76 9.69 -11.10
CA PHE A 342 -7.49 11.13 -11.08
C PHE A 342 -6.18 11.53 -11.80
N TRP A 343 -5.23 10.62 -11.97
CA TRP A 343 -3.93 10.94 -12.55
C TRP A 343 -3.83 10.48 -14.01
N GLY A 344 -3.50 11.41 -14.90
CA GLY A 344 -3.22 11.15 -16.32
C GLY A 344 -1.72 11.20 -16.63
N HIS A 345 -1.29 10.45 -17.65
CA HIS A 345 0.11 10.50 -18.13
C HIS A 345 0.51 11.87 -18.67
N GLN A 346 -0.47 12.74 -18.92
CA GLN A 346 -0.27 14.03 -19.56
C GLN A 346 -0.30 15.15 -18.53
N ILE A 347 0.78 15.95 -18.51
CA ILE A 347 0.83 17.20 -17.76
C ILE A 347 -0.24 18.14 -18.32
N GLY A 348 -1.03 18.77 -17.47
CA GLY A 348 -1.98 19.79 -17.90
C GLY A 348 -3.19 19.29 -18.68
N HIS A 349 -3.61 18.03 -18.47
CA HIS A 349 -4.84 17.52 -19.07
C HIS A 349 -6.04 18.33 -18.58
N VAL A 350 -6.42 19.34 -19.38
CA VAL A 350 -7.63 20.12 -19.17
C VAL A 350 -8.75 19.38 -19.89
N HIS A 351 -9.77 18.93 -19.17
CA HIS A 351 -11.00 18.52 -19.81
C HIS A 351 -11.71 19.75 -20.35
N THR A 352 -11.67 19.94 -21.66
CA THR A 352 -12.34 21.03 -22.39
C THR A 352 -13.87 21.02 -22.26
N HIS A 353 -14.44 20.10 -21.49
CA HIS A 353 -15.88 19.98 -21.23
C HIS A 353 -16.28 20.25 -19.77
N ALA A 354 -15.39 20.73 -18.92
CA ALA A 354 -15.84 21.39 -17.70
C ALA A 354 -16.43 22.74 -18.13
N ALA A 355 -17.67 22.72 -18.61
CA ALA A 355 -18.49 23.92 -18.54
C ALA A 355 -18.42 24.36 -17.09
N LEU A 356 -17.68 25.42 -16.82
CA LEU A 356 -17.83 26.21 -15.61
C LEU A 356 -19.33 26.40 -15.46
N LEU A 357 -19.91 25.86 -14.37
CA LEU A 357 -21.30 26.12 -14.07
C LEU A 357 -21.48 27.62 -14.19
N PRO A 358 -22.46 28.11 -14.98
CA PRO A 358 -22.75 29.54 -15.01
C PRO A 358 -23.03 29.93 -13.57
N VAL A 359 -22.30 30.92 -13.07
CA VAL A 359 -22.67 31.63 -11.85
C VAL A 359 -24.05 32.20 -12.15
N GLU A 360 -25.08 31.58 -11.61
CA GLU A 360 -26.43 32.20 -11.61
C GLU A 360 -26.33 33.44 -10.73
N ASP A 361 -26.62 34.59 -11.35
CA ASP A 361 -26.79 35.90 -10.73
C ASP A 361 -27.89 35.92 -9.64
#